data_62ddd35dd69862b6673dd7cb83e3fedf
#
_entry.id   62ddd35dd69862b6673dd7cb83e3fedf
#
_cell.length_a   1.000
_cell.length_b   1.000
_cell.length_c   1.000
_cell.angle_alpha   90.00
_cell.angle_beta   90.00
_cell.angle_gamma   90.00
#
_symmetry.space_group_name_H-M   'P 1'
#
loop_
_entity.id
_entity.type
_entity.pdbx_description
1 polymer ?
#
loop_
_entity_poly.entity_id
_entity_poly.type
_entity_poly.pdbx_seq_one_letter_code
_entity_poly.pdbx_strand_id
1 'polypeptide(L)' 'MIKTILFVCTGNTCRSAMAEGMFKKILKERTEDYNKFNIISAGISALPGISPTFEAISVMFEQGIDISQHHAQELREE' A
#
# COMPACT_ATOMS: atom_id res chain seq x y z
N MET A 1 -4.59 -20.13 -7.09
CA MET A 1 -5.04 -19.49 -5.84
C MET A 1 -4.32 -18.16 -5.64
N ILE A 2 -5.06 -17.11 -5.34
CA ILE A 2 -4.49 -15.80 -5.07
C ILE A 2 -4.29 -15.64 -3.57
N LYS A 3 -3.10 -15.20 -3.18
CA LYS A 3 -2.81 -14.88 -1.78
C LYS A 3 -2.94 -13.38 -1.58
N THR A 4 -3.62 -13.01 -0.52
CA THR A 4 -3.79 -11.61 -0.15
C THR A 4 -2.88 -11.27 1.02
N ILE A 5 -2.10 -10.21 0.88
CA ILE A 5 -1.25 -9.69 1.94
C ILE A 5 -1.76 -8.30 2.29
N LEU A 6 -2.08 -8.10 3.55
CA LEU A 6 -2.67 -6.86 4.04
C LEU A 6 -1.70 -6.17 5.00
N PHE A 7 -1.34 -4.94 4.67
CA PHE A 7 -0.56 -4.09 5.58
C PHE A 7 -1.51 -3.16 6.33
N VAL A 8 -1.36 -3.09 7.63
CA VAL A 8 -2.27 -2.31 8.48
C VAL A 8 -1.48 -1.29 9.30
N CYS A 9 -2.00 -0.08 9.36
CA CYS A 9 -1.50 0.93 10.29
C CYS A 9 -2.69 1.76 10.77
N THR A 10 -2.45 2.90 11.41
CA THR A 10 -3.55 3.69 11.94
C THR A 10 -4.35 4.39 10.84
N GLY A 11 -3.68 5.22 10.03
CA GLY A 11 -4.37 6.09 9.07
C GLY A 11 -4.34 5.64 7.63
N ASN A 12 -3.52 4.66 7.27
CA ASN A 12 -3.34 4.18 5.90
C ASN A 12 -2.92 5.29 4.92
N THR A 13 -2.19 6.28 5.41
CA THR A 13 -1.71 7.38 4.58
C THR A 13 -0.19 7.51 4.57
N CYS A 14 0.50 6.71 5.35
CA CYS A 14 1.95 6.77 5.42
C CYS A 14 2.54 5.35 5.47
N ARG A 15 2.68 4.78 6.67
CA ARG A 15 3.40 3.52 6.84
C ARG A 15 2.86 2.35 6.00
N SER A 16 1.58 2.06 6.10
CA SER A 16 1.02 0.93 5.35
C SER A 16 0.91 1.21 3.86
N ALA A 17 0.68 2.46 3.48
CA ALA A 17 0.65 2.83 2.07
C ALA A 17 2.04 2.64 1.43
N MET A 18 3.10 3.06 2.16
CA MET A 18 4.47 2.87 1.69
C MET A 18 4.84 1.39 1.63
N ALA A 19 4.46 0.62 2.65
CA ALA A 19 4.73 -0.82 2.68
C ALA A 19 4.09 -1.53 1.51
N GLU A 20 2.85 -1.19 1.21
CA GLU A 20 2.14 -1.76 0.06
C GLU A 20 2.90 -1.47 -1.24
N GLY A 21 3.28 -0.21 -1.46
CA GLY A 21 4.00 0.17 -2.67
C GLY A 21 5.34 -0.52 -2.81
N MET A 22 6.11 -0.59 -1.72
CA MET A 22 7.41 -1.24 -1.71
C MET A 22 7.30 -2.73 -1.98
N PHE A 23 6.34 -3.38 -1.35
CA PHE A 23 6.17 -4.82 -1.52
C PHE A 23 5.76 -5.17 -2.94
N LYS A 24 4.87 -4.38 -3.53
CA LYS A 24 4.49 -4.58 -4.94
C LYS A 24 5.70 -4.49 -5.86
N LYS A 25 6.57 -3.51 -5.63
CA LYS A 25 7.77 -3.36 -6.44
C LYS A 25 8.71 -4.54 -6.28
N ILE A 26 8.94 -4.97 -5.04
CA ILE A 26 9.82 -6.11 -4.76
C ILE A 26 9.30 -7.38 -5.43
N LEU A 27 8.00 -7.62 -5.37
CA LEU A 27 7.41 -8.79 -6.01
C LEU A 27 7.64 -8.77 -7.51
N LYS A 28 7.42 -7.64 -8.15
CA LYS A 28 7.62 -7.53 -9.59
C LYS A 28 9.06 -7.79 -10.00
N GLU A 29 10.01 -7.39 -9.16
CA GLU A 29 11.43 -7.57 -9.45
C GLU A 29 11.93 -8.97 -9.14
N ARG A 30 11.25 -9.69 -8.24
CA ARG A 30 11.74 -10.96 -7.72
C ARG A 30 11.04 -12.18 -8.27
N THR A 31 9.85 -12.02 -8.85
CA THR A 31 9.09 -13.18 -9.33
C THR A 31 8.23 -12.82 -10.53
N GLU A 32 8.03 -13.80 -11.41
CA GLU A 32 7.11 -13.66 -12.53
C GLU A 32 5.67 -13.92 -12.09
N ASP A 33 5.50 -14.47 -10.89
CA ASP A 33 4.19 -14.84 -10.37
C ASP A 33 3.56 -13.73 -9.52
N TYR A 34 4.00 -12.49 -9.69
CA TYR A 34 3.48 -11.39 -8.85
C TYR A 34 1.96 -11.22 -8.99
N ASN A 35 1.38 -11.67 -10.10
CA ASN A 35 -0.09 -11.62 -10.30
C ASN A 35 -0.86 -12.52 -9.35
N LYS A 36 -0.19 -13.47 -8.72
CA LYS A 36 -0.84 -14.40 -7.78
C LYS A 36 -0.96 -13.81 -6.39
N PHE A 37 -0.49 -12.57 -6.20
CA PHE A 37 -0.56 -11.90 -4.91
C PHE A 37 -1.45 -10.66 -5.05
N ASN A 38 -2.34 -10.50 -4.09
CA ASN A 38 -3.15 -9.30 -3.95
C ASN A 38 -2.60 -8.53 -2.76
N ILE A 39 -1.95 -7.40 -3.02
CA ILE A 39 -1.29 -6.61 -1.97
C ILE A 39 -2.17 -5.40 -1.71
N ILE A 40 -2.66 -5.29 -0.49
CA ILE A 40 -3.53 -4.19 -0.09
C ILE A 40 -3.07 -3.62 1.24
N SER A 41 -3.60 -2.47 1.59
CA SER A 41 -3.34 -1.85 2.89
C SER A 41 -4.61 -1.19 3.40
N ALA A 42 -4.67 -1.00 4.72
CA ALA A 42 -5.83 -0.39 5.36
C ALA A 42 -5.40 0.22 6.69
N GLY A 43 -6.24 1.08 7.24
CA GLY A 43 -6.00 1.68 8.54
C GLY A 43 -7.12 1.37 9.52
N ILE A 44 -6.77 1.18 10.77
CA ILE A 44 -7.77 0.89 11.80
C ILE A 44 -8.61 2.13 12.14
N SER A 45 -8.11 3.33 11.84
CA SER A 45 -8.84 4.58 12.04
C SER A 45 -8.69 5.48 10.83
N ALA A 46 -8.67 4.90 9.64
CA ALA A 46 -8.48 5.64 8.40
C ALA A 46 -9.75 6.42 8.04
N LEU A 47 -9.54 7.59 7.45
CA LEU A 47 -10.62 8.34 6.81
C LEU A 47 -10.62 7.92 5.33
N PRO A 48 -11.65 7.21 4.88
CA PRO A 48 -11.65 6.67 3.52
C PRO A 48 -11.45 7.74 2.46
N GLY A 49 -10.63 7.42 1.46
CA GLY A 49 -10.41 8.28 0.32
C GLY A 49 -9.31 9.32 0.47
N ILE A 50 -8.71 9.44 1.65
CA ILE A 50 -7.65 10.42 1.87
C ILE A 50 -6.37 9.97 1.14
N SER A 51 -5.70 10.91 0.50
CA SER A 51 -4.43 10.65 -0.18
C SER A 51 -3.31 10.42 0.82
N PRO A 52 -2.21 9.75 0.41
CA PRO A 52 -1.03 9.64 1.27
C PRO A 52 -0.47 11.00 1.63
N THR A 53 0.29 11.07 2.72
CA THR A 53 0.94 12.32 3.08
C THR A 53 1.94 12.72 2.01
N PHE A 54 2.20 14.02 1.91
CA PHE A 54 3.17 14.54 0.96
C PHE A 54 4.55 13.91 1.18
N GLU A 55 4.93 13.75 2.44
CA GLU A 55 6.21 13.15 2.79
C GLU A 55 6.32 11.70 2.31
N ALA A 56 5.26 10.93 2.48
CA ALA A 56 5.25 9.54 2.02
C ALA A 56 5.36 9.47 0.49
N ILE A 57 4.62 10.31 -0.21
CA ILE A 57 4.68 10.36 -1.67
C ILE A 57 6.11 10.71 -2.13
N SER A 58 6.71 11.72 -1.50
CA SER A 58 8.05 12.18 -1.87
C SER A 58 9.11 11.12 -1.65
N VAL A 59 9.08 10.47 -0.48
CA VAL A 59 10.06 9.43 -0.15
C VAL A 59 9.95 8.25 -1.11
N MET A 60 8.73 7.83 -1.40
CA MET A 60 8.53 6.71 -2.32
C MET A 60 8.94 7.08 -3.74
N PHE A 61 8.67 8.29 -4.16
CA PHE A 61 9.04 8.75 -5.50
C PHE A 61 10.56 8.70 -5.68
N GLU A 62 11.32 9.02 -4.63
CA GLU A 62 12.79 8.92 -4.67
C GLU A 62 13.25 7.49 -4.90
N GLN A 63 12.44 6.51 -4.52
CA GLN A 63 12.73 5.10 -4.71
C GLN A 63 12.15 4.55 -6.01
N GLY A 64 11.60 5.42 -6.85
CA GLY A 64 10.98 5.00 -8.10
C GLY A 64 9.59 4.39 -7.91
N ILE A 65 8.93 4.70 -6.81
CA ILE A 65 7.60 4.16 -6.50
C ILE A 65 6.61 5.31 -6.40
N ASP A 66 5.55 5.24 -7.18
CA ASP A 66 4.50 6.27 -7.15
C ASP A 66 3.30 5.75 -6.37
N ILE A 67 3.05 6.33 -5.18
CA ILE A 67 1.88 5.99 -4.39
C ILE A 67 0.86 7.13 -4.39
N SER A 68 1.00 8.10 -5.29
CA SER A 68 0.11 9.27 -5.32
C SER A 68 -1.34 8.91 -5.61
N GLN A 69 -1.58 7.77 -6.25
CA GLN A 69 -2.94 7.33 -6.57
C GLN A 69 -3.58 6.49 -5.47
N HIS A 70 -2.84 6.22 -4.41
CA HIS A 70 -3.38 5.46 -3.29
C HIS A 70 -4.43 6.28 -2.54
N HIS A 71 -5.51 5.62 -2.13
CA HIS A 71 -6.54 6.22 -1.29
C HIS A 71 -6.67 5.40 -0.02
N ALA A 72 -6.67 6.07 1.11
CA ALA A 72 -6.79 5.40 2.40
C ALA A 72 -8.09 4.62 2.47
N GLN A 73 -8.05 3.45 3.06
CA GLN A 73 -9.25 2.66 3.30
C GLN A 73 -9.24 2.12 4.71
N GLU A 74 -10.43 2.05 5.27
CA GLU A 74 -10.62 1.60 6.63
C GLU A 74 -10.62 0.07 6.67
N LEU A 75 -9.96 -0.48 7.69
CA LEU A 75 -9.99 -1.92 7.91
C LEU A 75 -11.39 -2.31 8.34
N ARG A 76 -11.99 -3.23 7.64
CA ARG A 76 -13.35 -3.68 7.94
C ARG A 76 -13.40 -5.18 8.13
N GLU A 77 -14.32 -5.58 8.96
CA GLU A 77 -14.56 -6.96 9.31
C GLU A 77 -15.68 -7.52 8.42
N GLU A 78 -15.35 -7.84 7.18
CA GLU A 78 -16.36 -8.39 6.27
C GLU A 78 -15.82 -9.56 5.50
#